data_dfc90b60e67fddfa16d114a92f8aef50
#
_entry.id   dfc90b60e67fddfa16d114a92f8aef50
#
_cell.length_a   1.000
_cell.length_b   1.000
_cell.length_c   1.000
_cell.angle_alpha   90.00
_cell.angle_beta   90.00
_cell.angle_gamma   90.00
#
_symmetry.space_group_name_H-M   'P 1'
#
loop_
_entity.id
_entity.type
_entity.pdbx_description
1 polymer ?
#
loop_
_entity_poly.entity_id
_entity_poly.type
_entity_poly.pdbx_seq_one_letter_code
_entity_poly.pdbx_strand_id
1 'polypeptide(L)'
;MDLNTLIWFIITIAAAFLGGAIAIRLKIPAGGLIGGMLVVAALNVITGRCVMYSEVKIAVQICLGAMSGSRVGRRELGDMKKLIVPILLMFCVCMVLNIAFGLAVVKTTSMDISTALLSITPGGATDMIFVAADIGADTGMVGVMQSLRMVFSNCVLTILFVAMIERHDRRHGAEGQHKRTQAGGGAAGSKPDNYALRVAAMYAVAACGGLLFRKLGVPGGTLVGAMIFTVIFNCIRGKTPYPVIVKKYQQVITGAYIGVGITAATLSMIPSVAVGMLLSIVDIMVYVLLMSLILRKTAKMDYGTSLLCSTPGGIGEVSILSEELGTDTATVAVMNTARMILVVATFPAVMELVARLVAG
;
A
#
# COMPACT_ATOMS: atom_id res chain seq x y z
N MET A 1 -5.09 -10.40 32.61
CA MET A 1 -3.97 -10.10 31.70
C MET A 1 -2.70 -10.55 32.41
N ASP A 2 -2.04 -11.58 31.91
CA ASP A 2 -0.84 -12.11 32.60
C ASP A 2 0.31 -11.12 32.49
N LEU A 3 0.96 -10.86 33.61
CA LEU A 3 2.09 -9.93 33.69
C LEU A 3 3.18 -10.26 32.67
N ASN A 4 3.39 -11.54 32.39
CA ASN A 4 4.35 -12.03 31.41
C ASN A 4 3.99 -11.57 29.98
N THR A 5 2.72 -11.68 29.60
CA THR A 5 2.22 -11.24 28.28
C THR A 5 2.37 -9.72 28.10
N LEU A 6 2.12 -8.94 29.16
CA LEU A 6 2.32 -7.49 29.12
C LEU A 6 3.80 -7.12 28.95
N ILE A 7 4.70 -7.82 29.66
CA ILE A 7 6.14 -7.60 29.53
C ILE A 7 6.60 -7.88 28.09
N TRP A 8 6.16 -9.00 27.49
CA TRP A 8 6.52 -9.33 26.11
C TRP A 8 5.93 -8.37 25.08
N PHE A 9 4.75 -7.84 25.32
CA PHE A 9 4.19 -6.78 24.50
C PHE A 9 5.06 -5.51 24.52
N ILE A 10 5.48 -5.07 25.73
CA ILE A 10 6.37 -3.90 25.86
C ILE A 10 7.72 -4.15 25.18
N ILE A 11 8.31 -5.33 25.35
CA ILE A 11 9.55 -5.73 24.69
C ILE A 11 9.39 -5.72 23.17
N THR A 12 8.28 -6.27 22.65
CA THR A 12 7.98 -6.29 21.21
C THR A 12 7.90 -4.88 20.64
N ILE A 13 7.20 -3.98 21.31
CA ILE A 13 7.08 -2.58 20.87
C ILE A 13 8.43 -1.85 20.95
N ALA A 14 9.19 -2.02 22.04
CA ALA A 14 10.51 -1.42 22.18
C ALA A 14 11.49 -1.91 21.09
N ALA A 15 11.50 -3.22 20.81
CA ALA A 15 12.29 -3.82 19.73
C ALA A 15 11.90 -3.24 18.35
N ALA A 16 10.61 -3.06 18.09
CA ALA A 16 10.14 -2.45 16.84
C ALA A 16 10.62 -1.00 16.69
N PHE A 17 10.54 -0.20 17.77
CA PHE A 17 11.01 1.19 17.72
C PHE A 17 12.52 1.28 17.52
N LEU A 18 13.29 0.39 18.16
CA LEU A 18 14.73 0.29 17.96
C LEU A 18 15.07 -0.04 16.50
N GLY A 19 14.46 -1.10 15.95
CA GLY A 19 14.66 -1.50 14.56
C GLY A 19 14.23 -0.44 13.57
N GLY A 20 13.07 0.18 13.79
CA GLY A 20 12.57 1.27 12.96
C GLY A 20 13.49 2.49 12.97
N ALA A 21 14.01 2.88 14.15
CA ALA A 21 14.93 4.01 14.28
C ALA A 21 16.27 3.73 13.57
N ILE A 22 16.81 2.52 13.67
CA ILE A 22 18.04 2.13 12.96
C ILE A 22 17.83 2.18 11.45
N ALA A 23 16.75 1.57 10.93
CA ALA A 23 16.48 1.53 9.50
C ALA A 23 16.19 2.92 8.91
N ILE A 24 15.52 3.80 9.65
CA ILE A 24 15.31 5.19 9.24
C ILE A 24 16.65 5.95 9.16
N ARG A 25 17.56 5.74 10.13
CA ARG A 25 18.91 6.35 10.09
C ARG A 25 19.74 5.86 8.92
N LEU A 26 19.58 4.59 8.54
CA LEU A 26 20.23 3.99 7.36
C LEU A 26 19.57 4.40 6.04
N LYS A 27 18.57 5.29 6.08
CA LYS A 27 17.82 5.77 4.91
C LYS A 27 17.16 4.65 4.10
N ILE A 28 16.79 3.54 4.74
CA ILE A 28 16.07 2.44 4.09
C ILE A 28 14.66 2.91 3.72
N PRO A 29 14.19 2.69 2.49
CA PRO A 29 12.81 2.98 2.09
C PRO A 29 11.81 2.31 3.05
N ALA A 30 10.81 3.05 3.53
CA ALA A 30 9.89 2.59 4.57
C ALA A 30 10.58 2.02 5.82
N GLY A 31 11.71 2.59 6.22
CA GLY A 31 12.57 2.08 7.29
C GLY A 31 11.84 1.80 8.60
N GLY A 32 10.81 2.59 8.96
CA GLY A 32 9.98 2.31 10.13
C GLY A 32 9.29 0.95 10.06
N LEU A 33 8.72 0.60 8.90
CA LEU A 33 8.04 -0.67 8.66
C LEU A 33 9.05 -1.82 8.62
N ILE A 34 10.04 -1.73 7.73
CA ILE A 34 11.01 -2.81 7.47
C ILE A 34 11.89 -3.06 8.70
N GLY A 35 12.41 -2.01 9.32
CA GLY A 35 13.25 -2.14 10.51
C GLY A 35 12.50 -2.69 11.71
N GLY A 36 11.27 -2.21 11.95
CA GLY A 36 10.39 -2.75 12.99
C GLY A 36 10.08 -4.22 12.77
N MET A 37 9.73 -4.58 11.53
CA MET A 37 9.46 -5.97 11.13
C MET A 37 10.66 -6.88 11.34
N LEU A 38 11.83 -6.52 10.83
CA LEU A 38 13.02 -7.39 10.87
C LEU A 38 13.49 -7.66 12.31
N VAL A 39 13.54 -6.63 13.17
CA VAL A 39 14.00 -6.79 14.55
C VAL A 39 13.00 -7.60 15.37
N VAL A 40 11.70 -7.35 15.21
CA VAL A 40 10.67 -8.13 15.89
C VAL A 40 10.61 -9.56 15.36
N ALA A 41 10.75 -9.78 14.05
CA ALA A 41 10.82 -11.11 13.48
C ALA A 41 12.02 -11.92 14.03
N ALA A 42 13.21 -11.30 14.05
CA ALA A 42 14.39 -11.95 14.64
C ALA A 42 14.16 -12.30 16.11
N LEU A 43 13.61 -11.38 16.89
CA LEU A 43 13.28 -11.63 18.29
C LEU A 43 12.25 -12.75 18.44
N ASN A 44 11.21 -12.77 17.59
CA ASN A 44 10.15 -13.78 17.64
C ASN A 44 10.65 -15.16 17.21
N VAL A 45 11.49 -15.26 16.19
CA VAL A 45 12.10 -16.53 15.76
C VAL A 45 12.97 -17.15 16.86
N ILE A 46 13.70 -16.30 17.61
CA ILE A 46 14.58 -16.77 18.71
C ILE A 46 13.77 -17.14 19.95
N THR A 47 12.78 -16.34 20.31
CA THR A 47 12.10 -16.48 21.61
C THR A 47 10.74 -17.17 21.54
N GLY A 48 10.02 -17.06 20.41
CA GLY A 48 8.64 -17.52 20.25
C GLY A 48 7.63 -16.82 21.15
N ARG A 49 7.98 -15.64 21.72
CA ARG A 49 7.21 -14.99 22.79
C ARG A 49 6.70 -13.59 22.44
N CYS A 50 6.99 -13.09 21.23
CA CYS A 50 6.51 -11.78 20.81
C CYS A 50 4.98 -11.77 20.70
N VAL A 51 4.34 -10.74 21.23
CA VAL A 51 2.88 -10.61 21.30
C VAL A 51 2.43 -9.25 20.77
N MET A 52 1.32 -9.25 20.04
CA MET A 52 0.61 -8.04 19.63
C MET A 52 -0.89 -8.19 19.88
N TYR A 53 -1.49 -7.20 20.55
CA TYR A 53 -2.91 -7.22 20.88
C TYR A 53 -3.81 -6.86 19.70
N SER A 54 -5.01 -7.45 19.65
CA SER A 54 -6.01 -7.18 18.60
C SER A 54 -6.52 -5.73 18.60
N GLU A 55 -6.53 -5.08 19.75
CA GLU A 55 -6.92 -3.67 19.90
C GLU A 55 -5.94 -2.75 19.16
N VAL A 56 -4.64 -3.07 19.23
CA VAL A 56 -3.59 -2.34 18.49
C VAL A 56 -3.79 -2.51 16.98
N LYS A 57 -4.12 -3.73 16.51
CA LYS A 57 -4.48 -3.99 15.12
C LYS A 57 -5.60 -3.07 14.66
N ILE A 58 -6.70 -2.99 15.41
CA ILE A 58 -7.86 -2.15 15.09
C ILE A 58 -7.47 -0.67 15.03
N ALA A 59 -6.73 -0.18 16.02
CA ALA A 59 -6.26 1.21 16.05
C ALA A 59 -5.39 1.54 14.83
N VAL A 60 -4.47 0.64 14.46
CA VAL A 60 -3.62 0.82 13.27
C VAL A 60 -4.44 0.77 11.99
N GLN A 61 -5.41 -0.13 11.84
CA GLN A 61 -6.31 -0.17 10.68
C GLN A 61 -7.11 1.13 10.53
N ILE A 62 -7.64 1.70 11.62
CA ILE A 62 -8.32 3.01 11.60
C ILE A 62 -7.36 4.11 11.15
N CYS A 63 -6.14 4.14 11.67
CA CYS A 63 -5.12 5.11 11.26
C CYS A 63 -4.73 4.95 9.79
N LEU A 64 -4.59 3.72 9.29
CA LEU A 64 -4.32 3.42 7.87
C LEU A 64 -5.45 3.88 6.97
N GLY A 65 -6.69 3.56 7.33
CA GLY A 65 -7.88 4.02 6.61
C GLY A 65 -7.98 5.55 6.58
N ALA A 66 -7.75 6.21 7.72
CA ALA A 66 -7.70 7.66 7.81
C ALA A 66 -6.58 8.26 6.94
N MET A 67 -5.39 7.65 6.93
CA MET A 67 -4.26 8.07 6.10
C MET A 67 -4.60 7.95 4.60
N SER A 68 -5.18 6.83 4.19
CA SER A 68 -5.56 6.58 2.80
C SER A 68 -6.68 7.52 2.36
N GLY A 69 -7.72 7.66 3.18
CA GLY A 69 -8.84 8.56 2.92
C GLY A 69 -8.46 10.05 2.94
N SER A 70 -7.44 10.44 3.72
CA SER A 70 -6.99 11.84 3.81
C SER A 70 -6.40 12.38 2.50
N ARG A 71 -6.04 11.52 1.58
CA ARG A 71 -5.51 11.89 0.26
C ARG A 71 -6.60 12.40 -0.68
N VAL A 72 -7.85 12.07 -0.43
CA VAL A 72 -9.01 12.38 -1.29
C VAL A 72 -9.89 13.45 -0.68
N GLY A 73 -10.21 14.46 -1.45
CA GLY A 73 -11.17 15.50 -1.17
C GLY A 73 -12.07 15.77 -2.38
N ARG A 74 -12.85 16.83 -2.38
CA ARG A 74 -13.79 17.18 -3.48
C ARG A 74 -13.08 17.34 -4.82
N ARG A 75 -11.89 17.95 -4.84
CA ARG A 75 -11.13 18.20 -6.07
C ARG A 75 -10.68 16.88 -6.69
N GLU A 76 -10.05 16.02 -5.88
CA GLU A 76 -9.57 14.72 -6.35
C GLU A 76 -10.71 13.84 -6.84
N LEU A 77 -11.87 13.84 -6.17
CA LEU A 77 -13.09 13.15 -6.66
C LEU A 77 -13.58 13.70 -7.98
N GLY A 78 -13.52 15.03 -8.18
CA GLY A 78 -13.87 15.66 -9.45
C GLY A 78 -12.95 15.24 -10.59
N ASP A 79 -11.66 15.18 -10.33
CA ASP A 79 -10.65 14.76 -11.30
C ASP A 79 -10.74 13.23 -11.58
N MET A 80 -11.02 12.42 -10.55
CA MET A 80 -11.28 10.98 -10.72
C MET A 80 -12.50 10.71 -11.65
N LYS A 81 -13.55 11.54 -11.62
CA LYS A 81 -14.69 11.39 -12.52
C LYS A 81 -14.31 11.55 -13.98
N LYS A 82 -13.37 12.44 -14.32
CA LYS A 82 -12.87 12.64 -15.69
C LYS A 82 -12.03 11.47 -16.18
N LEU A 83 -11.39 10.75 -15.26
CA LEU A 83 -10.52 9.62 -15.54
C LEU A 83 -11.16 8.26 -15.20
N ILE A 84 -12.52 8.23 -15.09
CA ILE A 84 -13.22 7.03 -14.63
C ILE A 84 -12.95 5.82 -15.50
N VAL A 85 -12.92 5.99 -16.83
CA VAL A 85 -12.65 4.90 -17.76
C VAL A 85 -11.22 4.38 -17.64
N PRO A 86 -10.17 5.21 -17.69
CA PRO A 86 -8.81 4.79 -17.38
C PRO A 86 -8.65 4.09 -16.02
N ILE A 87 -9.30 4.61 -14.96
CA ILE A 87 -9.24 4.05 -13.61
C ILE A 87 -9.88 2.65 -13.57
N LEU A 88 -11.07 2.48 -14.18
CA LEU A 88 -11.75 1.19 -14.25
C LEU A 88 -10.95 0.16 -15.06
N LEU A 89 -10.40 0.57 -16.22
CA LEU A 89 -9.53 -0.30 -17.00
C LEU A 89 -8.31 -0.74 -16.21
N MET A 90 -7.66 0.20 -15.52
CA MET A 90 -6.50 -0.08 -14.66
C MET A 90 -6.86 -1.06 -13.54
N PHE A 91 -8.02 -0.89 -12.93
CA PHE A 91 -8.53 -1.78 -11.89
C PHE A 91 -8.83 -3.18 -12.44
N CYS A 92 -9.54 -3.29 -13.58
CA CYS A 92 -9.87 -4.58 -14.19
C CYS A 92 -8.61 -5.36 -14.61
N VAL A 93 -7.66 -4.70 -15.26
CA VAL A 93 -6.39 -5.33 -15.67
C VAL A 93 -5.60 -5.78 -14.43
N CYS A 94 -5.54 -4.93 -13.40
CA CYS A 94 -4.92 -5.27 -12.13
C CYS A 94 -5.55 -6.52 -11.50
N MET A 95 -6.87 -6.61 -11.45
CA MET A 95 -7.59 -7.76 -10.89
C MET A 95 -7.33 -9.04 -11.68
N VAL A 96 -7.44 -8.99 -13.00
CA VAL A 96 -7.23 -10.16 -13.87
C VAL A 96 -5.81 -10.70 -13.73
N LEU A 97 -4.80 -9.83 -13.80
CA LEU A 97 -3.41 -10.25 -13.66
C LEU A 97 -3.11 -10.76 -12.26
N ASN A 98 -3.59 -10.07 -11.22
CA ASN A 98 -3.40 -10.52 -9.85
C ASN A 98 -4.00 -11.91 -9.60
N ILE A 99 -5.20 -12.19 -10.09
CA ILE A 99 -5.81 -13.52 -9.97
C ILE A 99 -5.00 -14.54 -10.74
N ALA A 100 -4.60 -14.24 -11.99
CA ALA A 100 -3.82 -15.17 -12.82
C ALA A 100 -2.47 -15.52 -12.20
N PHE A 101 -1.70 -14.51 -11.79
CA PHE A 101 -0.41 -14.70 -11.14
C PHE A 101 -0.54 -15.27 -9.72
N GLY A 102 -1.59 -14.90 -8.97
CA GLY A 102 -1.87 -15.47 -7.66
C GLY A 102 -2.15 -16.96 -7.72
N LEU A 103 -2.93 -17.42 -8.69
CA LEU A 103 -3.15 -18.84 -8.92
C LEU A 103 -1.87 -19.54 -9.39
N ALA A 104 -0.98 -18.88 -10.12
CA ALA A 104 0.32 -19.41 -10.45
C ALA A 104 1.21 -19.57 -9.20
N VAL A 105 1.17 -18.61 -8.27
CA VAL A 105 1.86 -18.71 -6.97
C VAL A 105 1.33 -19.90 -6.17
N VAL A 106 0.00 -20.07 -6.06
CA VAL A 106 -0.62 -21.23 -5.38
C VAL A 106 -0.12 -22.55 -5.95
N LYS A 107 -0.03 -22.67 -7.30
CA LYS A 107 0.42 -23.90 -7.96
C LYS A 107 1.92 -24.19 -7.82
N THR A 108 2.72 -23.16 -7.61
CA THR A 108 4.20 -23.27 -7.57
C THR A 108 4.76 -23.20 -6.16
N THR A 109 3.94 -22.87 -5.19
CA THR A 109 4.32 -22.75 -3.78
C THR A 109 3.34 -23.52 -2.90
N SER A 110 3.64 -23.67 -1.63
CA SER A 110 2.74 -24.28 -0.63
C SER A 110 1.81 -23.27 0.05
N MET A 111 1.65 -22.06 -0.53
CA MET A 111 0.77 -21.04 0.04
C MET A 111 -0.70 -21.34 -0.23
N ASP A 112 -1.56 -21.04 0.74
CA ASP A 112 -2.99 -21.00 0.53
C ASP A 112 -3.40 -19.85 -0.42
N ILE A 113 -4.58 -19.96 -1.00
CA ILE A 113 -5.07 -19.02 -2.02
C ILE A 113 -5.09 -17.58 -1.50
N SER A 114 -5.60 -17.38 -0.28
CA SER A 114 -5.73 -16.05 0.31
C SER A 114 -4.36 -15.41 0.55
N THR A 115 -3.41 -16.17 1.09
CA THR A 115 -2.03 -15.73 1.31
C THR A 115 -1.34 -15.41 -0.01
N ALA A 116 -1.44 -16.27 -1.02
CA ALA A 116 -0.80 -16.07 -2.32
C ALA A 116 -1.33 -14.81 -3.03
N LEU A 117 -2.65 -14.66 -3.12
CA LEU A 117 -3.27 -13.53 -3.79
C LEU A 117 -2.95 -12.21 -3.10
N LEU A 118 -3.03 -12.14 -1.77
CA LEU A 118 -2.69 -10.93 -1.01
C LEU A 118 -1.20 -10.59 -1.06
N SER A 119 -0.34 -11.60 -1.20
CA SER A 119 1.12 -11.41 -1.28
C SER A 119 1.54 -10.66 -2.54
N ILE A 120 0.83 -10.86 -3.66
CA ILE A 120 1.19 -10.23 -4.94
C ILE A 120 0.34 -9.00 -5.28
N THR A 121 -0.75 -8.75 -4.54
CA THR A 121 -1.66 -7.62 -4.82
C THR A 121 -0.94 -6.28 -4.78
N PRO A 122 -1.03 -5.43 -5.83
CA PRO A 122 -0.41 -4.11 -5.89
C PRO A 122 -1.24 -3.07 -5.12
N GLY A 123 -1.55 -3.34 -3.86
CA GLY A 123 -2.15 -2.43 -2.89
C GLY A 123 -1.12 -1.78 -1.98
N GLY A 124 -1.56 -1.06 -0.94
CA GLY A 124 -0.69 -0.64 0.13
C GLY A 124 -0.17 -1.87 0.89
N ALA A 125 1.15 -2.03 1.02
CA ALA A 125 1.72 -3.22 1.68
C ALA A 125 1.13 -3.42 3.08
N THR A 126 1.03 -2.34 3.85
CA THR A 126 0.43 -2.35 5.19
C THR A 126 -1.05 -2.71 5.15
N ASP A 127 -1.78 -2.22 4.16
CA ASP A 127 -3.22 -2.46 4.02
C ASP A 127 -3.50 -3.94 3.76
N MET A 128 -2.74 -4.56 2.84
CA MET A 128 -2.90 -5.98 2.48
C MET A 128 -2.58 -6.93 3.63
N ILE A 129 -1.62 -6.57 4.48
CA ILE A 129 -1.27 -7.37 5.66
C ILE A 129 -2.41 -7.38 6.68
N PHE A 130 -3.06 -6.23 6.90
CA PHE A 130 -4.20 -6.17 7.80
C PHE A 130 -5.45 -6.84 7.21
N VAL A 131 -5.64 -6.78 5.90
CA VAL A 131 -6.67 -7.58 5.22
C VAL A 131 -6.39 -9.07 5.42
N ALA A 132 -5.13 -9.52 5.24
CA ALA A 132 -4.72 -10.90 5.50
C ALA A 132 -5.08 -11.34 6.92
N ALA A 133 -4.80 -10.49 7.90
CA ALA A 133 -5.14 -10.76 9.29
C ALA A 133 -6.66 -10.86 9.55
N ASP A 134 -7.49 -10.16 8.77
CA ASP A 134 -8.95 -10.19 8.93
C ASP A 134 -9.58 -11.44 8.31
N ILE A 135 -9.00 -11.97 7.23
CA ILE A 135 -9.48 -13.18 6.55
C ILE A 135 -8.75 -14.46 6.97
N GLY A 136 -7.83 -14.38 7.93
CA GLY A 136 -7.11 -15.53 8.47
C GLY A 136 -5.97 -16.06 7.59
N ALA A 137 -5.47 -15.26 6.63
CA ALA A 137 -4.29 -15.58 5.83
C ALA A 137 -2.98 -15.38 6.63
N ASP A 138 -1.88 -15.96 6.18
CA ASP A 138 -0.56 -15.83 6.83
C ASP A 138 -0.01 -14.41 6.68
N THR A 139 -0.18 -13.61 7.73
CA THR A 139 0.27 -12.21 7.79
C THR A 139 1.79 -12.06 7.71
N GLY A 140 2.54 -13.04 8.21
CA GLY A 140 4.01 -13.06 8.13
C GLY A 140 4.47 -13.22 6.70
N MET A 141 3.91 -14.20 5.99
CA MET A 141 4.22 -14.48 4.58
C MET A 141 3.81 -13.30 3.69
N VAL A 142 2.58 -12.80 3.82
CA VAL A 142 2.11 -11.61 3.09
C VAL A 142 3.02 -10.41 3.39
N GLY A 143 3.42 -10.21 4.65
CA GLY A 143 4.30 -9.12 5.06
C GLY A 143 5.69 -9.19 4.42
N VAL A 144 6.31 -10.36 4.42
CA VAL A 144 7.62 -10.59 3.76
C VAL A 144 7.52 -10.32 2.27
N MET A 145 6.56 -10.94 1.58
CA MET A 145 6.37 -10.78 0.12
C MET A 145 6.10 -9.33 -0.26
N GLN A 146 5.19 -8.65 0.44
CA GLN A 146 4.86 -7.24 0.20
C GLN A 146 6.05 -6.31 0.46
N SER A 147 6.84 -6.57 1.51
CA SER A 147 8.03 -5.77 1.83
C SER A 147 9.13 -5.93 0.79
N LEU A 148 9.43 -7.16 0.38
CA LEU A 148 10.41 -7.44 -0.67
C LEU A 148 9.98 -6.82 -2.01
N ARG A 149 8.71 -6.96 -2.38
CA ARG A 149 8.13 -6.33 -3.56
C ARG A 149 8.27 -4.81 -3.53
N MET A 150 8.01 -4.18 -2.37
CA MET A 150 8.11 -2.73 -2.22
C MET A 150 9.56 -2.26 -2.38
N VAL A 151 10.52 -2.95 -1.78
CA VAL A 151 11.94 -2.64 -1.94
C VAL A 151 12.36 -2.80 -3.41
N PHE A 152 11.96 -3.90 -4.04
CA PHE A 152 12.27 -4.14 -5.47
C PHE A 152 11.62 -3.07 -6.36
N SER A 153 10.36 -2.75 -6.16
CA SER A 153 9.64 -1.73 -6.93
C SER A 153 10.31 -0.35 -6.81
N ASN A 154 10.66 0.06 -5.61
CA ASN A 154 11.24 1.38 -5.39
C ASN A 154 12.71 1.48 -5.84
N CYS A 155 13.50 0.42 -5.70
CA CYS A 155 14.93 0.44 -6.03
C CYS A 155 15.21 0.05 -7.49
N VAL A 156 14.55 -0.98 -8.01
CA VAL A 156 14.86 -1.53 -9.34
C VAL A 156 13.93 -1.01 -10.41
N LEU A 157 12.60 -1.10 -10.18
CA LEU A 157 11.64 -0.71 -11.21
C LEU A 157 11.67 0.80 -11.47
N THR A 158 11.88 1.62 -10.45
CA THR A 158 11.99 3.08 -10.61
C THR A 158 13.15 3.42 -11.55
N ILE A 159 14.34 2.85 -11.33
CA ILE A 159 15.51 3.08 -12.19
C ILE A 159 15.23 2.58 -13.62
N LEU A 160 14.63 1.40 -13.76
CA LEU A 160 14.30 0.84 -15.07
C LEU A 160 13.32 1.73 -15.83
N PHE A 161 12.27 2.20 -15.17
CA PHE A 161 11.25 3.05 -15.81
C PHE A 161 11.78 4.43 -16.18
N VAL A 162 12.61 5.04 -15.33
CA VAL A 162 13.33 6.28 -15.70
C VAL A 162 14.16 6.07 -16.96
N ALA A 163 14.97 5.01 -17.00
CA ALA A 163 15.79 4.70 -18.17
C ALA A 163 14.94 4.43 -19.43
N MET A 164 13.76 3.82 -19.29
CA MET A 164 12.82 3.59 -20.40
C MET A 164 12.23 4.90 -20.92
N ILE A 165 11.82 5.81 -20.03
CA ILE A 165 11.28 7.14 -20.39
C ILE A 165 12.35 7.95 -21.11
N GLU A 166 13.54 8.08 -20.53
CA GLU A 166 14.64 8.82 -21.15
C GLU A 166 15.04 8.26 -22.53
N ARG A 167 15.10 6.93 -22.68
CA ARG A 167 15.39 6.31 -23.99
C ARG A 167 14.31 6.57 -25.01
N HIS A 168 13.04 6.57 -24.59
CA HIS A 168 11.92 6.90 -25.46
C HIS A 168 12.01 8.35 -25.95
N ASP A 169 12.27 9.29 -25.04
CA ASP A 169 12.34 10.73 -25.35
C ASP A 169 13.51 11.06 -26.28
N ARG A 170 14.69 10.45 -26.05
CA ARG A 170 15.85 10.56 -26.96
C ARG A 170 15.55 10.05 -28.37
N ARG A 171 14.76 8.95 -28.51
CA ARG A 171 14.43 8.37 -29.83
C ARG A 171 13.41 9.18 -30.60
N HIS A 172 12.54 9.92 -29.93
CA HIS A 172 11.44 10.65 -30.56
C HIS A 172 11.70 12.17 -30.63
N GLY A 173 12.92 12.61 -30.35
CA GLY A 173 13.32 14.03 -30.50
C GLY A 173 12.60 14.97 -29.54
N ALA A 174 12.09 14.46 -28.44
CA ALA A 174 11.44 15.25 -27.40
C ALA A 174 12.44 16.04 -26.51
N GLU A 175 13.64 16.28 -27.02
CA GLU A 175 14.63 17.19 -26.41
C GLU A 175 14.07 18.62 -26.50
N GLY A 176 13.38 19.05 -25.46
CA GLY A 176 13.08 20.48 -25.28
C GLY A 176 11.66 20.87 -24.89
N GLN A 177 10.71 19.97 -24.72
CA GLN A 177 9.41 20.34 -24.19
C GLN A 177 9.19 19.93 -22.73
N HIS A 178 10.22 19.95 -21.92
CA HIS A 178 10.05 20.10 -20.47
C HIS A 178 9.64 21.56 -20.19
N LYS A 179 8.44 21.94 -20.62
CA LYS A 179 7.75 23.03 -19.97
C LYS A 179 7.63 22.59 -18.52
N ARG A 180 8.49 23.18 -17.69
CA ARG A 180 8.29 23.28 -16.24
C ARG A 180 6.88 23.84 -16.03
N THR A 181 5.89 22.97 -16.13
CA THR A 181 4.64 23.22 -15.49
C THR A 181 4.96 23.10 -14.02
N GLN A 182 5.24 24.22 -13.39
CA GLN A 182 5.18 24.36 -11.94
C GLN A 182 3.71 24.10 -11.55
N ALA A 183 3.30 22.84 -11.67
CA ALA A 183 2.16 22.33 -10.99
C ALA A 183 2.64 22.15 -9.55
N GLY A 184 2.21 23.05 -8.71
CA GLY A 184 2.63 23.21 -7.36
C GLY A 184 2.86 21.87 -6.68
N GLY A 185 4.08 21.69 -6.22
CA GLY A 185 4.38 20.72 -5.19
C GLY A 185 3.26 20.81 -4.19
N GLY A 186 2.73 19.67 -3.75
CA GLY A 186 1.60 19.66 -2.82
C GLY A 186 1.87 20.70 -1.75
N ALA A 187 1.30 21.86 -1.93
CA ALA A 187 1.49 22.98 -1.04
C ALA A 187 1.26 22.38 0.34
N ALA A 188 2.24 22.44 1.18
CA ALA A 188 2.05 22.43 2.61
C ALA A 188 1.11 23.62 2.84
N GLY A 189 -0.18 23.39 2.53
CA GLY A 189 -1.22 24.37 2.75
C GLY A 189 -1.08 24.78 4.20
N SER A 190 -1.02 26.05 4.46
CA SER A 190 -0.98 26.60 5.81
C SER A 190 -1.92 25.75 6.65
N LYS A 191 -1.43 25.23 7.79
CA LYS A 191 -2.24 24.40 8.67
C LYS A 191 -3.52 25.19 8.93
N PRO A 192 -4.69 24.62 8.63
CA PRO A 192 -5.95 25.34 8.82
C PRO A 192 -6.08 25.77 10.28
N ASP A 193 -6.73 26.92 10.51
CA ASP A 193 -7.11 27.31 11.87
C ASP A 193 -7.81 26.12 12.54
N ASN A 194 -7.41 25.77 13.77
CA ASN A 194 -7.87 24.57 14.48
C ASN A 194 -7.46 23.22 13.87
N TYR A 195 -6.23 23.13 13.28
CA TYR A 195 -5.71 21.90 12.69
C TYR A 195 -5.84 20.67 13.62
N ALA A 196 -5.49 20.82 14.91
CA ALA A 196 -5.57 19.74 15.88
C ALA A 196 -7.01 19.22 16.05
N LEU A 197 -7.98 20.11 16.13
CA LEU A 197 -9.41 19.76 16.24
C LEU A 197 -9.91 19.06 14.97
N ARG A 198 -9.48 19.51 13.79
CA ARG A 198 -9.84 18.86 12.52
C ARG A 198 -9.25 17.47 12.40
N VAL A 199 -8.00 17.28 12.81
CA VAL A 199 -7.36 15.96 12.86
C VAL A 199 -8.07 15.04 13.85
N ALA A 200 -8.40 15.53 15.05
CA ALA A 200 -9.15 14.75 16.03
C ALA A 200 -10.55 14.34 15.50
N ALA A 201 -11.27 15.28 14.87
CA ALA A 201 -12.57 14.99 14.25
C ALA A 201 -12.44 13.98 13.10
N MET A 202 -11.40 14.09 12.27
CA MET A 202 -11.10 13.11 11.20
C MET A 202 -10.91 11.70 11.76
N TYR A 203 -10.13 11.55 12.84
CA TYR A 203 -9.93 10.24 13.47
C TYR A 203 -11.20 9.72 14.15
N ALA A 204 -12.00 10.57 14.78
CA ALA A 204 -13.28 10.18 15.35
C ALA A 204 -14.23 9.63 14.28
N VAL A 205 -14.35 10.33 13.14
CA VAL A 205 -15.17 9.90 12.00
C VAL A 205 -14.62 8.62 11.38
N ALA A 206 -13.30 8.50 11.22
CA ALA A 206 -12.64 7.29 10.74
C ALA A 206 -12.91 6.09 11.66
N ALA A 207 -12.82 6.29 12.99
CA ALA A 207 -13.12 5.25 13.97
C ALA A 207 -14.58 4.80 13.91
N CYS A 208 -15.53 5.73 13.80
CA CYS A 208 -16.94 5.40 13.62
C CYS A 208 -17.17 4.55 12.36
N GLY A 209 -16.61 4.95 11.22
CA GLY A 209 -16.72 4.21 9.97
C GLY A 209 -16.06 2.82 10.04
N GLY A 210 -14.85 2.75 10.59
CA GLY A 210 -14.12 1.50 10.74
C GLY A 210 -14.83 0.49 11.66
N LEU A 211 -15.32 0.94 12.81
CA LEU A 211 -16.06 0.08 13.74
C LEU A 211 -17.43 -0.33 13.20
N LEU A 212 -18.11 0.53 12.43
CA LEU A 212 -19.36 0.21 11.77
C LEU A 212 -19.16 -0.91 10.76
N PHE A 213 -18.21 -0.80 9.84
CA PHE A 213 -17.97 -1.81 8.81
C PHE A 213 -17.45 -3.14 9.38
N ARG A 214 -16.69 -3.07 10.48
CA ARG A 214 -16.31 -4.26 11.24
C ARG A 214 -17.53 -4.99 11.81
N LYS A 215 -18.49 -4.24 12.40
CA LYS A 215 -19.75 -4.84 12.91
C LYS A 215 -20.62 -5.44 11.80
N LEU A 216 -20.55 -4.90 10.59
CA LEU A 216 -21.24 -5.45 9.41
C LEU A 216 -20.56 -6.70 8.84
N GLY A 217 -19.45 -7.17 9.42
CA GLY A 217 -18.74 -8.36 8.97
C GLY A 217 -18.03 -8.22 7.62
N VAL A 218 -17.76 -6.99 7.17
CA VAL A 218 -17.06 -6.74 5.90
C VAL A 218 -15.59 -7.13 6.05
N PRO A 219 -15.01 -8.00 5.18
CA PRO A 219 -13.59 -8.31 5.18
C PRO A 219 -12.74 -7.04 5.01
N GLY A 220 -11.74 -6.84 5.89
CA GLY A 220 -10.99 -5.58 5.92
C GLY A 220 -11.82 -4.36 6.34
N GLY A 221 -13.02 -4.57 6.88
CA GLY A 221 -14.03 -3.54 7.11
C GLY A 221 -13.54 -2.39 7.98
N THR A 222 -12.71 -2.66 8.98
CA THR A 222 -12.15 -1.59 9.83
C THR A 222 -11.36 -0.57 9.00
N LEU A 223 -10.51 -1.04 8.11
CA LEU A 223 -9.68 -0.20 7.25
C LEU A 223 -10.51 0.51 6.17
N VAL A 224 -11.36 -0.25 5.47
CA VAL A 224 -12.23 0.26 4.40
C VAL A 224 -13.24 1.28 4.92
N GLY A 225 -13.89 0.98 6.03
CA GLY A 225 -14.87 1.89 6.66
C GLY A 225 -14.21 3.18 7.13
N ALA A 226 -13.04 3.10 7.79
CA ALA A 226 -12.28 4.27 8.19
C ALA A 226 -11.86 5.14 6.99
N MET A 227 -11.46 4.52 5.89
CA MET A 227 -11.08 5.20 4.64
C MET A 227 -12.28 5.93 4.02
N ILE A 228 -13.41 5.25 3.82
CA ILE A 228 -14.62 5.83 3.20
C ILE A 228 -15.12 7.01 4.02
N PHE A 229 -15.24 6.86 5.35
CA PHE A 229 -15.72 7.91 6.22
C PHE A 229 -14.77 9.10 6.27
N THR A 230 -13.46 8.88 6.18
CA THR A 230 -12.47 9.96 6.06
C THR A 230 -12.61 10.72 4.73
N VAL A 231 -12.84 10.02 3.62
CA VAL A 231 -13.12 10.66 2.32
C VAL A 231 -14.37 11.54 2.41
N ILE A 232 -15.46 11.01 2.98
CA ILE A 232 -16.72 11.77 3.19
C ILE A 232 -16.45 13.02 4.04
N PHE A 233 -15.72 12.87 5.16
CA PHE A 233 -15.34 13.98 6.02
C PHE A 233 -14.57 15.08 5.26
N ASN A 234 -13.58 14.69 4.46
CA ASN A 234 -12.80 15.63 3.65
C ASN A 234 -13.64 16.30 2.54
N CYS A 235 -14.61 15.60 1.99
CA CYS A 235 -15.53 16.19 1.01
C CYS A 235 -16.45 17.25 1.65
N ILE A 236 -16.82 17.10 2.92
CA ILE A 236 -17.70 18.05 3.63
C ILE A 236 -16.90 19.20 4.21
N ARG A 237 -15.81 18.92 4.92
CA ARG A 237 -15.05 19.90 5.71
C ARG A 237 -13.79 20.42 5.01
N GLY A 238 -13.47 19.90 3.81
CA GLY A 238 -12.22 20.17 3.09
C GLY A 238 -11.08 19.25 3.53
N LYS A 239 -10.10 19.11 2.67
CA LYS A 239 -8.97 18.20 2.85
C LYS A 239 -8.18 18.49 4.12
N THR A 240 -8.00 17.49 4.96
CA THR A 240 -7.23 17.57 6.20
C THR A 240 -5.89 16.82 6.00
N PRO A 241 -4.74 17.53 6.08
CA PRO A 241 -3.43 16.88 5.92
C PRO A 241 -3.19 15.84 7.04
N TYR A 242 -2.74 14.66 6.65
CA TYR A 242 -2.43 13.60 7.61
C TYR A 242 -1.12 13.92 8.38
N PRO A 243 -1.10 13.79 9.72
CA PRO A 243 0.08 14.12 10.51
C PRO A 243 1.26 13.19 10.18
N VAL A 244 2.39 13.75 9.75
CA VAL A 244 3.60 12.99 9.37
C VAL A 244 4.14 12.17 10.55
N ILE A 245 4.02 12.70 11.76
CA ILE A 245 4.49 12.02 12.96
C ILE A 245 3.71 10.72 13.21
N VAL A 246 2.38 10.77 13.05
CA VAL A 246 1.51 9.59 13.19
C VAL A 246 1.85 8.54 12.15
N LYS A 247 2.12 8.95 10.90
CA LYS A 247 2.55 8.04 9.84
C LYS A 247 3.82 7.26 10.22
N LYS A 248 4.81 7.93 10.82
CA LYS A 248 6.07 7.28 11.25
C LYS A 248 5.84 6.22 12.34
N TYR A 249 5.10 6.58 13.38
CA TYR A 249 4.76 5.64 14.46
C TYR A 249 3.93 4.46 13.96
N GLN A 250 2.94 4.74 13.11
CA GLN A 250 2.10 3.73 12.48
C GLN A 250 2.91 2.72 11.67
N GLN A 251 3.91 3.16 10.90
CA GLN A 251 4.80 2.26 10.15
C GLN A 251 5.56 1.31 11.09
N VAL A 252 6.09 1.81 12.20
CA VAL A 252 6.83 1.00 13.17
C VAL A 252 5.92 -0.04 13.84
N ILE A 253 4.72 0.38 14.28
CA ILE A 253 3.76 -0.53 14.93
C ILE A 253 3.25 -1.58 13.94
N THR A 254 3.01 -1.20 12.67
CA THR A 254 2.69 -2.17 11.61
C THR A 254 3.84 -3.15 11.40
N GLY A 255 5.09 -2.67 11.37
CA GLY A 255 6.27 -3.52 11.31
C GLY A 255 6.32 -4.54 12.45
N ALA A 256 6.04 -4.09 13.68
CA ALA A 256 5.93 -4.99 14.83
C ALA A 256 4.87 -6.07 14.63
N TYR A 257 3.68 -5.68 14.17
CA TYR A 257 2.58 -6.61 13.94
C TYR A 257 2.96 -7.71 12.94
N ILE A 258 3.61 -7.34 11.83
CA ILE A 258 4.11 -8.28 10.82
C ILE A 258 5.19 -9.17 11.40
N GLY A 259 6.16 -8.57 12.10
CA GLY A 259 7.29 -9.29 12.70
C GLY A 259 6.86 -10.38 13.68
N VAL A 260 5.78 -10.16 14.43
CA VAL A 260 5.17 -11.20 15.28
C VAL A 260 4.61 -12.35 14.46
N GLY A 261 4.08 -12.11 13.25
CA GLY A 261 3.62 -13.16 12.33
C GLY A 261 4.75 -14.00 11.72
N ILE A 262 5.99 -13.51 11.72
CA ILE A 262 7.14 -14.25 11.17
C ILE A 262 7.68 -15.22 12.22
N THR A 263 7.57 -16.51 11.93
CA THR A 263 8.01 -17.60 12.81
C THR A 263 9.15 -18.40 12.16
N ALA A 264 9.73 -19.35 12.90
CA ALA A 264 10.70 -20.29 12.32
C ALA A 264 10.09 -21.11 11.15
N ALA A 265 8.78 -21.44 11.25
CA ALA A 265 8.06 -22.10 10.15
C ALA A 265 7.99 -21.21 8.91
N THR A 266 7.71 -19.92 9.05
CA THR A 266 7.72 -18.94 7.93
C THR A 266 9.11 -18.90 7.26
N LEU A 267 10.20 -18.95 8.04
CA LEU A 267 11.55 -18.98 7.48
C LEU A 267 11.87 -20.25 6.70
N SER A 268 11.35 -21.40 7.11
CA SER A 268 11.55 -22.67 6.38
C SER A 268 10.88 -22.68 5.00
N MET A 269 9.93 -21.77 4.76
CA MET A 269 9.24 -21.59 3.48
C MET A 269 9.96 -20.61 2.52
N ILE A 270 11.13 -20.07 2.87
CA ILE A 270 11.89 -19.11 2.04
C ILE A 270 12.08 -19.59 0.58
N PRO A 271 12.41 -20.87 0.28
CA PRO A 271 12.54 -21.31 -1.10
C PRO A 271 11.27 -21.11 -1.94
N SER A 272 10.09 -21.38 -1.34
CA SER A 272 8.81 -21.16 -2.02
C SER A 272 8.49 -19.66 -2.16
N VAL A 273 8.90 -18.84 -1.18
CA VAL A 273 8.78 -17.37 -1.26
C VAL A 273 9.59 -16.82 -2.42
N ALA A 274 10.77 -17.37 -2.72
CA ALA A 274 11.59 -16.91 -3.85
C ALA A 274 10.88 -17.08 -5.20
N VAL A 275 10.20 -18.21 -5.43
CA VAL A 275 9.40 -18.43 -6.64
C VAL A 275 8.22 -17.45 -6.68
N GLY A 276 7.48 -17.32 -5.59
CA GLY A 276 6.38 -16.35 -5.48
C GLY A 276 6.84 -14.91 -5.71
N MET A 277 8.04 -14.57 -5.23
CA MET A 277 8.63 -13.25 -5.45
C MET A 277 8.97 -13.00 -6.91
N LEU A 278 9.56 -13.97 -7.61
CA LEU A 278 9.82 -13.88 -9.05
C LEU A 278 8.52 -13.69 -9.85
N LEU A 279 7.49 -14.46 -9.53
CA LEU A 279 6.18 -14.31 -10.16
C LEU A 279 5.56 -12.94 -9.87
N SER A 280 5.69 -12.40 -8.66
CA SER A 280 5.24 -11.05 -8.32
C SER A 280 5.98 -9.96 -9.10
N ILE A 281 7.29 -10.13 -9.34
CA ILE A 281 8.08 -9.21 -10.16
C ILE A 281 7.62 -9.26 -11.62
N VAL A 282 7.38 -10.43 -12.16
CA VAL A 282 6.87 -10.61 -13.53
C VAL A 282 5.47 -10.02 -13.65
N ASP A 283 4.59 -10.25 -12.67
CA ASP A 283 3.25 -9.65 -12.61
C ASP A 283 3.31 -8.11 -12.71
N ILE A 284 4.13 -7.48 -11.87
CA ILE A 284 4.30 -6.01 -11.90
C ILE A 284 4.81 -5.53 -13.26
N MET A 285 5.81 -6.21 -13.83
CA MET A 285 6.36 -5.83 -15.14
C MET A 285 5.31 -5.95 -16.25
N VAL A 286 4.59 -7.07 -16.29
CA VAL A 286 3.50 -7.30 -17.25
C VAL A 286 2.41 -6.27 -17.06
N TYR A 287 1.98 -6.03 -15.81
CA TYR A 287 0.96 -5.03 -15.48
C TYR A 287 1.35 -3.64 -15.96
N VAL A 288 2.55 -3.16 -15.61
CA VAL A 288 2.98 -1.80 -15.95
C VAL A 288 3.09 -1.62 -17.46
N LEU A 289 3.71 -2.56 -18.17
CA LEU A 289 3.87 -2.47 -19.62
C LEU A 289 2.51 -2.54 -20.34
N LEU A 290 1.68 -3.51 -19.99
CA LEU A 290 0.36 -3.69 -20.59
C LEU A 290 -0.53 -2.47 -20.32
N MET A 291 -0.57 -2.01 -19.06
CA MET A 291 -1.42 -0.90 -18.67
C MET A 291 -0.94 0.43 -19.28
N SER A 292 0.38 0.66 -19.36
CA SER A 292 0.94 1.80 -20.06
C SER A 292 0.50 1.84 -21.53
N LEU A 293 0.53 0.71 -22.24
CA LEU A 293 0.05 0.61 -23.62
C LEU A 293 -1.45 0.90 -23.75
N ILE A 294 -2.26 0.38 -22.82
CA ILE A 294 -3.70 0.61 -22.77
C ILE A 294 -4.00 2.10 -22.55
N LEU A 295 -3.37 2.74 -21.56
CA LEU A 295 -3.58 4.16 -21.26
C LEU A 295 -3.18 5.08 -22.41
N ARG A 296 -2.10 4.77 -23.11
CA ARG A 296 -1.70 5.49 -24.32
C ARG A 296 -2.75 5.45 -25.42
N LYS A 297 -3.35 4.27 -25.63
CA LYS A 297 -4.37 4.09 -26.67
C LYS A 297 -5.73 4.65 -26.29
N THR A 298 -6.17 4.45 -25.06
CA THR A 298 -7.54 4.79 -24.61
C THR A 298 -7.66 6.22 -24.08
N ALA A 299 -6.68 6.65 -23.29
CA ALA A 299 -6.68 7.98 -22.66
C ALA A 299 -5.76 8.98 -23.37
N LYS A 300 -5.06 8.56 -24.45
CA LYS A 300 -4.11 9.39 -25.22
C LYS A 300 -3.05 10.06 -24.36
N MET A 301 -2.66 9.39 -23.27
CA MET A 301 -1.60 9.86 -22.38
C MET A 301 -0.23 9.72 -23.06
N ASP A 302 0.71 10.64 -22.77
CA ASP A 302 2.10 10.49 -23.17
C ASP A 302 2.76 9.26 -22.52
N TYR A 303 3.91 8.85 -23.04
CA TYR A 303 4.58 7.62 -22.60
C TYR A 303 4.98 7.68 -21.12
N GLY A 304 5.60 8.79 -20.69
CA GLY A 304 6.03 8.96 -19.32
C GLY A 304 4.87 8.95 -18.33
N THR A 305 3.83 9.74 -18.59
CA THR A 305 2.61 9.79 -17.76
C THR A 305 1.94 8.42 -17.67
N SER A 306 1.76 7.72 -18.81
CA SER A 306 1.11 6.41 -18.83
C SER A 306 1.89 5.35 -18.04
N LEU A 307 3.22 5.38 -18.14
CA LEU A 307 4.09 4.46 -17.41
C LEU A 307 4.03 4.71 -15.89
N LEU A 308 4.12 5.98 -15.48
CA LEU A 308 4.07 6.36 -14.07
C LEU A 308 2.68 6.16 -13.43
N CYS A 309 1.58 6.37 -14.19
CA CYS A 309 0.22 6.02 -13.74
C CYS A 309 0.10 4.52 -13.45
N SER A 310 0.77 3.69 -14.23
CA SER A 310 0.71 2.23 -14.11
C SER A 310 1.65 1.69 -13.03
N THR A 311 2.67 2.44 -12.62
CA THR A 311 3.70 1.96 -11.68
C THR A 311 3.12 1.80 -10.27
N PRO A 312 3.18 0.59 -9.66
CA PRO A 312 2.76 0.36 -8.29
C PRO A 312 3.86 0.78 -7.31
N GLY A 313 3.97 2.07 -7.05
CA GLY A 313 4.91 2.65 -6.08
C GLY A 313 4.19 3.46 -5.00
N GLY A 314 4.97 4.02 -4.06
CA GLY A 314 4.45 4.99 -3.10
C GLY A 314 3.98 6.25 -3.84
N ILE A 315 2.76 6.72 -3.56
CA ILE A 315 2.19 7.89 -4.26
C ILE A 315 3.11 9.11 -4.19
N GLY A 316 3.77 9.31 -3.05
CA GLY A 316 4.73 10.41 -2.89
C GLY A 316 5.96 10.26 -3.76
N GLU A 317 6.53 9.06 -3.84
CA GLU A 317 7.73 8.76 -4.62
C GLU A 317 7.47 8.88 -6.11
N VAL A 318 6.36 8.28 -6.59
CA VAL A 318 5.97 8.36 -8.01
C VAL A 318 5.59 9.79 -8.41
N SER A 319 5.00 10.59 -7.50
CA SER A 319 4.70 11.99 -7.78
C SER A 319 5.95 12.86 -7.89
N ILE A 320 6.95 12.65 -7.04
CA ILE A 320 8.25 13.36 -7.13
C ILE A 320 8.94 13.00 -8.45
N LEU A 321 8.98 11.71 -8.78
CA LEU A 321 9.55 11.23 -10.03
C LEU A 321 8.83 11.82 -11.25
N SER A 322 7.50 11.91 -11.20
CA SER A 322 6.67 12.53 -12.25
C SER A 322 7.03 14.00 -12.46
N GLU A 323 7.30 14.73 -11.36
CA GLU A 323 7.74 16.13 -11.42
C GLU A 323 9.14 16.26 -12.01
N GLU A 324 10.09 15.41 -11.61
CA GLU A 324 11.46 15.38 -12.12
C GLU A 324 11.52 15.07 -13.61
N LEU A 325 10.67 14.16 -14.08
CA LEU A 325 10.57 13.75 -15.49
C LEU A 325 9.66 14.67 -16.34
N GLY A 326 9.05 15.70 -15.74
CA GLY A 326 8.19 16.66 -16.45
C GLY A 326 6.90 16.06 -17.02
N THR A 327 6.39 14.96 -16.44
CA THR A 327 5.14 14.31 -16.82
C THR A 327 3.93 14.95 -16.10
N ASP A 328 2.70 14.56 -16.44
CA ASP A 328 1.49 15.09 -15.77
C ASP A 328 1.35 14.53 -14.36
N THR A 329 1.99 15.21 -13.40
CA THR A 329 2.01 14.84 -11.98
C THR A 329 0.61 14.78 -11.37
N ALA A 330 -0.32 15.63 -11.81
CA ALA A 330 -1.68 15.66 -11.29
C ALA A 330 -2.43 14.37 -11.67
N THR A 331 -2.38 14.00 -12.94
CA THR A 331 -2.98 12.75 -13.44
C THR A 331 -2.33 11.52 -12.80
N VAL A 332 -1.01 11.50 -12.68
CA VAL A 332 -0.27 10.40 -12.02
C VAL A 332 -0.72 10.24 -10.57
N ALA A 333 -0.81 11.33 -9.81
CA ALA A 333 -1.25 11.28 -8.42
C ALA A 333 -2.70 10.80 -8.26
N VAL A 334 -3.61 11.29 -9.09
CA VAL A 334 -5.03 10.90 -9.09
C VAL A 334 -5.19 9.41 -9.44
N MET A 335 -4.55 8.94 -10.51
CA MET A 335 -4.63 7.55 -10.96
C MET A 335 -4.09 6.57 -9.91
N ASN A 336 -2.92 6.85 -9.34
CA ASN A 336 -2.34 6.00 -8.31
C ASN A 336 -3.17 6.00 -7.01
N THR A 337 -3.74 7.15 -6.63
CA THR A 337 -4.64 7.25 -5.48
C THR A 337 -5.93 6.47 -5.72
N ALA A 338 -6.56 6.62 -6.89
CA ALA A 338 -7.77 5.90 -7.26
C ALA A 338 -7.56 4.38 -7.25
N ARG A 339 -6.47 3.91 -7.86
CA ARG A 339 -6.11 2.48 -7.83
C ARG A 339 -6.00 1.95 -6.41
N MET A 340 -5.24 2.63 -5.55
CA MET A 340 -5.03 2.18 -4.18
C MET A 340 -6.36 2.08 -3.43
N ILE A 341 -7.24 3.07 -3.56
CA ILE A 341 -8.55 3.07 -2.91
C ILE A 341 -9.42 1.94 -3.43
N LEU A 342 -9.50 1.76 -4.75
CA LEU A 342 -10.30 0.69 -5.35
C LEU A 342 -9.78 -0.69 -4.92
N VAL A 343 -8.48 -0.92 -4.98
CA VAL A 343 -7.88 -2.20 -4.57
C VAL A 343 -8.18 -2.48 -3.09
N VAL A 344 -7.92 -1.53 -2.20
CA VAL A 344 -8.17 -1.72 -0.76
C VAL A 344 -9.65 -1.95 -0.46
N ALA A 345 -10.55 -1.22 -1.15
CA ALA A 345 -11.99 -1.29 -0.89
C ALA A 345 -12.65 -2.57 -1.44
N THR A 346 -12.17 -3.10 -2.56
CA THR A 346 -12.86 -4.20 -3.27
C THR A 346 -12.13 -5.54 -3.18
N PHE A 347 -10.81 -5.51 -3.03
CA PHE A 347 -9.99 -6.70 -3.09
C PHE A 347 -10.32 -7.74 -2.02
N PRO A 348 -10.60 -7.37 -0.75
CA PRO A 348 -11.00 -8.34 0.27
C PRO A 348 -12.24 -9.14 -0.13
N ALA A 349 -13.26 -8.47 -0.70
CA ALA A 349 -14.48 -9.13 -1.17
C ALA A 349 -14.25 -10.03 -2.38
N VAL A 350 -13.38 -9.59 -3.32
CA VAL A 350 -12.99 -10.41 -4.48
C VAL A 350 -12.21 -11.64 -4.04
N MET A 351 -11.32 -11.50 -3.06
CA MET A 351 -10.56 -12.63 -2.49
C MET A 351 -11.48 -13.69 -1.87
N GLU A 352 -12.44 -13.27 -1.08
CA GLU A 352 -13.38 -14.17 -0.47
C GLU A 352 -14.20 -14.93 -1.54
N LEU A 353 -14.60 -14.22 -2.61
CA LEU A 353 -15.31 -14.84 -3.73
C LEU A 353 -14.44 -15.86 -4.46
N VAL A 354 -13.19 -15.51 -4.79
CA VAL A 354 -12.24 -16.41 -5.48
C VAL A 354 -11.93 -17.63 -4.61
N ALA A 355 -11.68 -17.42 -3.31
CA ALA A 355 -11.40 -18.51 -2.39
C ALA A 355 -12.59 -19.49 -2.32
N ARG A 356 -13.82 -19.00 -2.28
CA ARG A 356 -15.04 -19.85 -2.32
C ARG A 356 -15.18 -20.62 -3.64
N LEU A 357 -14.88 -19.98 -4.78
CA LEU A 357 -14.99 -20.62 -6.11
C LEU A 357 -13.92 -21.70 -6.36
N VAL A 358 -12.77 -21.59 -5.72
CA VAL A 358 -11.66 -22.55 -5.90
C VAL A 358 -11.70 -23.65 -4.84
N ALA A 359 -12.31 -23.39 -3.67
CA ALA A 359 -12.48 -24.40 -2.60
C ALA A 359 -13.73 -25.28 -2.76
N GLY A 360 -14.70 -24.91 -3.60
CA GLY A 360 -15.88 -25.70 -3.94
C GLY A 360 -15.69 -26.45 -5.23
#